data_872593d1a97b6f1a0b59dfa1365121f6
#
_entry.id   872593d1a97b6f1a0b59dfa1365121f6
#
_cell.length_a   1.000
_cell.length_b   1.000
_cell.length_c   1.000
_cell.angle_alpha   90.00
_cell.angle_beta   90.00
_cell.angle_gamma   90.00
#
_symmetry.space_group_name_H-M   'P 1'
#
loop_
_entity.id
_entity.type
_entity.pdbx_description
1 polymer ?
#
loop_
_entity_poly.entity_id
_entity_poly.type
_entity_poly.pdbx_seq_one_letter_code
_entity_poly.pdbx_strand_id
1 'polypeptide(L)'
;PHHPPLSRFIQSSYQYSLRLLTRTLPQNEDTWQQCGVLQLGGDEREQKRRQGLATQGYPDSFLQAMTAEQASALAGVPIEQPGLFFPGGGWVSPPRLCDELLQHPLISVQTYRHAIALQRAATQWQVLDAQGQLLAEAPRVILCCAHETAAFEQTAHLPLKAIRGQLTHLPANTQSAELRTVLCADGYISPSRHGSHHLGASFRFDRLDLQPSEEENAHNLQLLQALSPALHQSLQHTAPSGARVGLRCTAPDYLPLIGPVVDATAFADSYTALGNDASLQPDCPAPWHPGLYVNVAHGSRGLISGPLSGELLAAWINNEPLPLPRELADAVHPSRFLLRQLIRRNATDRPKRQRQAAD
;
A
#
# COMPACT_ATOMS: atom_id res chain seq x y z
N PRO A 1 -10.35 23.00 0.27
CA PRO A 1 -9.03 22.62 0.76
C PRO A 1 -8.31 21.78 -0.29
N HIS A 2 -7.07 22.19 -0.65
CA HIS A 2 -6.28 21.45 -1.64
C HIS A 2 -5.68 20.21 -0.98
N HIS A 3 -6.31 19.06 -1.17
CA HIS A 3 -5.79 17.79 -0.67
C HIS A 3 -4.59 17.33 -1.52
N PRO A 4 -3.48 16.88 -0.88
CA PRO A 4 -2.32 16.36 -1.61
C PRO A 4 -2.71 15.14 -2.48
N PRO A 5 -2.00 14.87 -3.59
CA PRO A 5 -2.29 13.74 -4.48
C PRO A 5 -2.41 12.40 -3.75
N LEU A 6 -1.56 12.17 -2.73
CA LEU A 6 -1.63 10.96 -1.90
C LEU A 6 -3.00 10.80 -1.22
N SER A 7 -3.50 11.86 -0.59
CA SER A 7 -4.79 11.80 0.13
C SER A 7 -5.94 11.57 -0.84
N ARG A 8 -5.95 12.23 -1.99
CA ARG A 8 -6.97 12.08 -3.03
C ARG A 8 -6.95 10.67 -3.64
N PHE A 9 -5.75 10.16 -3.95
CA PHE A 9 -5.58 8.80 -4.47
C PHE A 9 -6.08 7.76 -3.47
N ILE A 10 -5.70 7.86 -2.18
CA ILE A 10 -6.13 6.92 -1.15
C ILE A 10 -7.64 6.98 -0.91
N GLN A 11 -8.26 8.17 -0.94
CA GLN A 11 -9.70 8.31 -0.79
C GLN A 11 -10.47 7.65 -1.96
N SER A 12 -10.04 7.89 -3.20
CA SER A 12 -10.63 7.24 -4.39
C SER A 12 -10.45 5.72 -4.34
N SER A 13 -9.25 5.27 -3.94
CA SER A 13 -8.92 3.85 -3.79
C SER A 13 -9.77 3.17 -2.72
N TYR A 14 -9.98 3.82 -1.57
CA TYR A 14 -10.83 3.30 -0.50
C TYR A 14 -12.26 3.05 -0.98
N GLN A 15 -12.85 4.04 -1.65
CA GLN A 15 -14.21 3.92 -2.16
C GLN A 15 -14.34 2.84 -3.25
N TYR A 16 -13.34 2.71 -4.12
CA TYR A 16 -13.31 1.69 -5.14
C TYR A 16 -13.20 0.29 -4.51
N SER A 17 -12.28 0.12 -3.56
CA SER A 17 -12.05 -1.17 -2.90
C SER A 17 -13.25 -1.63 -2.09
N LEU A 18 -13.91 -0.70 -1.38
CA LEU A 18 -15.13 -1.04 -0.65
C LEU A 18 -16.24 -1.53 -1.57
N ARG A 19 -16.43 -0.87 -2.72
CA ARG A 19 -17.41 -1.32 -3.73
C ARG A 19 -17.05 -2.69 -4.32
N LEU A 20 -15.75 -2.93 -4.59
CA LEU A 20 -15.28 -4.23 -5.06
C LEU A 20 -15.58 -5.32 -4.04
N LEU A 21 -15.17 -5.15 -2.78
CA LEU A 21 -15.41 -6.11 -1.71
C LEU A 21 -16.89 -6.45 -1.56
N THR A 22 -17.74 -5.42 -1.52
CA THR A 22 -19.20 -5.59 -1.37
C THR A 22 -19.81 -6.39 -2.52
N ARG A 23 -19.25 -6.31 -3.73
CA ARG A 23 -19.76 -7.02 -4.92
C ARG A 23 -19.20 -8.43 -5.07
N THR A 24 -17.97 -8.64 -4.59
CA THR A 24 -17.18 -9.84 -4.91
C THR A 24 -17.24 -10.88 -3.79
N LEU A 25 -17.26 -10.43 -2.53
CA LEU A 25 -17.16 -11.34 -1.38
C LEU A 25 -18.37 -11.21 -0.44
N PRO A 26 -18.93 -12.34 0.03
CA PRO A 26 -19.89 -12.31 1.13
C PRO A 26 -19.20 -11.87 2.43
N GLN A 27 -19.92 -11.13 3.29
CA GLN A 27 -19.40 -10.81 4.62
C GLN A 27 -19.60 -11.98 5.58
N ASN A 28 -18.52 -12.53 6.09
CA ASN A 28 -18.49 -13.60 7.07
C ASN A 28 -17.09 -13.68 7.72
N GLU A 29 -16.91 -14.60 8.67
CA GLU A 29 -15.65 -14.78 9.40
C GLU A 29 -14.47 -15.23 8.53
N ASP A 30 -14.69 -15.76 7.33
CA ASP A 30 -13.63 -16.25 6.44
C ASP A 30 -13.12 -15.21 5.46
N THR A 31 -13.95 -14.26 5.08
CA THR A 31 -13.70 -13.36 3.96
C THR A 31 -13.40 -11.93 4.40
N TRP A 32 -14.41 -11.20 4.85
CA TRP A 32 -14.27 -9.83 5.32
C TRP A 32 -15.49 -9.40 6.13
N GLN A 33 -15.33 -8.31 6.89
CA GLN A 33 -16.43 -7.70 7.62
C GLN A 33 -16.28 -6.18 7.65
N GLN A 34 -17.35 -5.49 7.31
CA GLN A 34 -17.47 -4.03 7.46
C GLN A 34 -17.87 -3.70 8.90
N CYS A 35 -16.95 -3.92 9.82
CA CYS A 35 -17.17 -3.66 11.25
C CYS A 35 -16.68 -2.28 11.69
N GLY A 36 -16.27 -1.44 10.74
CA GLY A 36 -15.66 -0.14 10.99
C GLY A 36 -14.20 -0.23 11.42
N VAL A 37 -13.55 0.94 11.39
CA VAL A 37 -12.20 1.15 11.93
C VAL A 37 -12.23 2.37 12.83
N LEU A 38 -11.81 2.21 14.07
CA LEU A 38 -11.64 3.28 15.04
C LEU A 38 -10.15 3.67 15.10
N GLN A 39 -9.81 4.83 14.56
CA GLN A 39 -8.47 5.39 14.59
C GLN A 39 -8.26 6.13 15.90
N LEU A 40 -7.34 5.62 16.70
CA LEU A 40 -7.00 6.11 18.03
C LEU A 40 -5.55 6.61 18.09
N GLY A 41 -5.11 7.01 19.27
CA GLY A 41 -3.71 7.26 19.59
C GLY A 41 -3.10 8.43 18.82
N GLY A 42 -1.77 8.42 18.82
CA GLY A 42 -0.94 9.43 18.20
C GLY A 42 -0.47 10.53 19.15
N ASP A 43 0.63 11.15 18.77
CA ASP A 43 1.19 12.32 19.43
C ASP A 43 0.29 13.56 19.27
N GLU A 44 0.67 14.68 19.86
CA GLU A 44 -0.08 15.94 19.75
C GLU A 44 -0.29 16.41 18.32
N ARG A 45 0.66 16.13 17.43
CA ARG A 45 0.57 16.48 16.01
C ARG A 45 -0.51 15.65 15.31
N GLU A 46 -0.57 14.37 15.62
CA GLU A 46 -1.61 13.47 15.08
C GLU A 46 -2.99 13.80 15.65
N GLN A 47 -3.06 14.18 16.93
CA GLN A 47 -4.30 14.64 17.55
C GLN A 47 -4.84 15.90 16.87
N LYS A 48 -3.97 16.91 16.64
CA LYS A 48 -4.33 18.13 15.88
C LYS A 48 -4.79 17.82 14.45
N ARG A 49 -4.11 16.88 13.79
CA ARG A 49 -4.49 16.44 12.45
C ARG A 49 -5.88 15.79 12.43
N ARG A 50 -6.19 14.95 13.41
CA ARG A 50 -7.51 14.31 13.55
C ARG A 50 -8.61 15.32 13.84
N GLN A 51 -8.37 16.28 14.74
CA GLN A 51 -9.30 17.39 14.98
C GLN A 51 -9.54 18.18 13.69
N GLY A 52 -8.50 18.46 12.92
CA GLY A 52 -8.61 19.11 11.61
C GLY A 52 -9.44 18.28 10.62
N LEU A 53 -9.31 16.95 10.60
CA LEU A 53 -10.13 16.07 9.75
C LEU A 53 -11.60 16.06 10.18
N ALA A 54 -11.88 16.03 11.48
CA ALA A 54 -13.23 16.05 12.02
C ALA A 54 -14.02 17.31 11.62
N THR A 55 -13.33 18.43 11.36
CA THR A 55 -13.95 19.71 10.98
C THR A 55 -14.04 19.94 9.48
N GLN A 56 -13.59 19.01 8.64
CA GLN A 56 -13.59 19.17 7.18
C GLN A 56 -14.94 18.92 6.50
N GLY A 57 -15.97 18.57 7.25
CA GLY A 57 -17.31 18.38 6.73
C GLY A 57 -17.50 17.09 5.90
N TYR A 58 -16.72 16.05 6.21
CA TYR A 58 -17.00 14.73 5.66
C TYR A 58 -18.35 14.22 6.13
N PRO A 59 -19.11 13.50 5.28
CA PRO A 59 -20.37 12.91 5.71
C PRO A 59 -20.13 11.83 6.79
N ASP A 60 -21.08 11.69 7.71
CA ASP A 60 -21.00 10.72 8.80
C ASP A 60 -20.88 9.27 8.32
N SER A 61 -21.35 8.97 7.11
CA SER A 61 -21.15 7.67 6.46
C SER A 61 -19.69 7.39 6.10
N PHE A 62 -18.82 8.42 6.07
CA PHE A 62 -17.41 8.29 5.77
C PHE A 62 -16.53 8.42 7.02
N LEU A 63 -16.80 9.43 7.87
CA LEU A 63 -15.96 9.77 9.02
C LEU A 63 -16.78 10.39 10.14
N GLN A 64 -16.65 9.85 11.36
CA GLN A 64 -17.29 10.36 12.57
C GLN A 64 -16.23 10.63 13.65
N ALA A 65 -16.32 11.79 14.29
CA ALA A 65 -15.55 12.06 15.51
C ALA A 65 -16.25 11.41 16.71
N MET A 66 -15.49 10.68 17.53
CA MET A 66 -16.01 9.94 18.68
C MET A 66 -15.35 10.44 19.97
N THR A 67 -16.15 10.66 21.02
CA THR A 67 -15.62 10.76 22.38
C THR A 67 -15.11 9.40 22.88
N ALA A 68 -14.37 9.35 23.97
CA ALA A 68 -13.93 8.09 24.56
C ALA A 68 -15.11 7.18 24.95
N GLU A 69 -16.19 7.76 25.46
CA GLU A 69 -17.43 7.05 25.83
C GLU A 69 -18.11 6.45 24.60
N GLN A 70 -18.29 7.24 23.53
CA GLN A 70 -18.86 6.77 22.27
C GLN A 70 -17.99 5.68 21.62
N ALA A 71 -16.66 5.87 21.67
CA ALA A 71 -15.69 4.91 21.16
C ALA A 71 -15.77 3.57 21.92
N SER A 72 -15.89 3.62 23.27
CA SER A 72 -16.06 2.43 24.10
C SER A 72 -17.37 1.69 23.79
N ALA A 73 -18.47 2.42 23.71
CA ALA A 73 -19.79 1.85 23.36
C ALA A 73 -19.79 1.17 21.98
N LEU A 74 -19.12 1.80 21.00
CA LEU A 74 -18.96 1.27 19.65
C LEU A 74 -18.06 0.03 19.64
N ALA A 75 -16.89 0.13 20.25
CA ALA A 75 -15.88 -0.92 20.24
C ALA A 75 -16.28 -2.17 21.07
N GLY A 76 -17.17 -2.02 22.04
CA GLY A 76 -17.53 -3.10 22.99
C GLY A 76 -16.50 -3.34 24.10
N VAL A 77 -15.43 -2.57 24.10
CA VAL A 77 -14.34 -2.63 25.09
C VAL A 77 -13.96 -1.21 25.54
N PRO A 78 -13.40 -1.03 26.76
CA PRO A 78 -13.03 0.29 27.24
C PRO A 78 -11.99 0.99 26.34
N ILE A 79 -12.30 2.21 25.92
CA ILE A 79 -11.41 3.12 25.17
C ILE A 79 -11.30 4.42 25.95
N GLU A 80 -10.08 4.82 26.30
CA GLU A 80 -9.84 5.95 27.22
C GLU A 80 -9.61 7.29 26.47
N GLN A 81 -9.61 7.27 25.15
CA GLN A 81 -9.29 8.43 24.34
C GLN A 81 -10.29 8.65 23.20
N PRO A 82 -10.49 9.90 22.75
CA PRO A 82 -11.30 10.18 21.59
C PRO A 82 -10.67 9.63 20.32
N GLY A 83 -11.49 9.34 19.32
CA GLY A 83 -11.04 8.77 18.05
C GLY A 83 -11.81 9.27 16.84
N LEU A 84 -11.37 8.80 15.68
CA LEU A 84 -12.10 8.94 14.42
C LEU A 84 -12.59 7.57 13.97
N PHE A 85 -13.87 7.46 13.75
CA PHE A 85 -14.51 6.24 13.29
C PHE A 85 -14.78 6.32 11.78
N PHE A 86 -14.36 5.28 11.07
CA PHE A 86 -14.60 5.08 9.63
C PHE A 86 -15.60 3.92 9.47
N PRO A 87 -16.91 4.21 9.32
CA PRO A 87 -17.96 3.18 9.27
C PRO A 87 -17.81 2.19 8.12
N GLY A 88 -17.30 2.66 6.99
CA GLY A 88 -17.04 1.82 5.81
C GLY A 88 -15.79 0.95 5.92
N GLY A 89 -14.97 1.12 6.97
CA GLY A 89 -13.78 0.31 7.20
C GLY A 89 -14.10 -1.07 7.76
N GLY A 90 -13.05 -1.83 8.05
CA GLY A 90 -13.16 -3.16 8.61
C GLY A 90 -11.91 -3.98 8.36
N TRP A 91 -12.07 -5.28 8.32
CA TRP A 91 -11.00 -6.22 8.00
C TRP A 91 -11.37 -7.08 6.78
N VAL A 92 -10.38 -7.58 6.09
CA VAL A 92 -10.51 -8.51 4.96
C VAL A 92 -9.41 -9.57 5.03
N SER A 93 -9.71 -10.80 4.61
CA SER A 93 -8.74 -11.86 4.42
C SER A 93 -8.09 -11.71 3.04
N PRO A 94 -6.82 -11.28 2.95
CA PRO A 94 -6.17 -11.10 1.65
C PRO A 94 -6.11 -12.38 0.80
N PRO A 95 -5.83 -13.57 1.38
CA PRO A 95 -5.85 -14.81 0.61
C PRO A 95 -7.21 -15.08 -0.04
N ARG A 96 -8.31 -14.93 0.73
CA ARG A 96 -9.65 -15.16 0.20
C ARG A 96 -10.04 -14.18 -0.90
N LEU A 97 -9.65 -12.90 -0.75
CA LEU A 97 -9.87 -11.91 -1.80
C LEU A 97 -9.09 -12.28 -3.07
N CYS A 98 -7.83 -12.69 -2.95
CA CYS A 98 -7.03 -13.12 -4.10
C CYS A 98 -7.61 -14.38 -4.74
N ASP A 99 -8.00 -15.38 -3.95
CA ASP A 99 -8.61 -16.60 -4.46
C ASP A 99 -9.85 -16.29 -5.29
N GLU A 100 -10.75 -15.42 -4.78
CA GLU A 100 -11.98 -15.06 -5.48
C GLU A 100 -11.72 -14.28 -6.76
N LEU A 101 -10.80 -13.30 -6.73
CA LEU A 101 -10.46 -12.50 -7.91
C LEU A 101 -9.77 -13.32 -9.01
N LEU A 102 -9.16 -14.44 -8.66
CA LEU A 102 -8.51 -15.35 -9.61
C LEU A 102 -9.45 -16.42 -10.17
N GLN A 103 -10.67 -16.57 -9.62
CA GLN A 103 -11.66 -17.53 -10.12
C GLN A 103 -12.38 -17.01 -11.37
N HIS A 104 -11.67 -17.00 -12.47
CA HIS A 104 -12.24 -16.61 -13.76
C HIS A 104 -11.73 -17.56 -14.86
N PRO A 105 -12.57 -18.01 -15.81
CA PRO A 105 -12.20 -19.01 -16.83
C PRO A 105 -11.06 -18.55 -17.76
N LEU A 106 -10.80 -17.25 -17.86
CA LEU A 106 -9.70 -16.69 -18.66
C LEU A 106 -8.41 -16.47 -17.84
N ILE A 107 -8.40 -16.80 -16.55
CA ILE A 107 -7.23 -16.66 -15.67
C ILE A 107 -6.66 -18.05 -15.40
N SER A 108 -5.39 -18.25 -15.74
CA SER A 108 -4.62 -19.46 -15.39
C SER A 108 -3.57 -19.10 -14.34
N VAL A 109 -3.62 -19.76 -13.19
CA VAL A 109 -2.66 -19.56 -12.10
C VAL A 109 -1.64 -20.68 -12.12
N GLN A 110 -0.35 -20.32 -12.16
CA GLN A 110 0.77 -21.24 -12.04
C GLN A 110 1.59 -20.92 -10.80
N THR A 111 1.58 -21.80 -9.83
CA THR A 111 2.39 -21.70 -8.62
C THR A 111 3.72 -22.46 -8.76
N TYR A 112 4.64 -22.26 -7.81
CA TYR A 112 5.97 -22.89 -7.82
C TYR A 112 6.80 -22.57 -9.07
N ARG A 113 6.57 -21.39 -9.67
CA ARG A 113 7.32 -20.83 -10.79
C ARG A 113 8.08 -19.61 -10.34
N HIS A 114 9.40 -19.65 -10.35
CA HIS A 114 10.26 -18.55 -9.93
C HIS A 114 10.84 -17.85 -11.17
N ALA A 115 10.18 -16.78 -11.58
CA ALA A 115 10.64 -15.91 -12.65
C ALA A 115 11.75 -14.99 -12.16
N ILE A 116 12.88 -14.94 -12.87
CA ILE A 116 14.01 -14.07 -12.51
C ILE A 116 14.46 -13.14 -13.63
N ALA A 117 14.07 -13.42 -14.87
CA ALA A 117 14.49 -12.61 -16.01
C ALA A 117 13.34 -12.44 -17.02
N LEU A 118 13.39 -11.31 -17.71
CA LEU A 118 12.53 -11.00 -18.86
C LEU A 118 13.42 -10.80 -20.09
N GLN A 119 13.05 -11.43 -21.20
CA GLN A 119 13.71 -11.25 -22.46
C GLN A 119 12.71 -10.87 -23.56
N ARG A 120 13.04 -9.86 -24.36
CA ARG A 120 12.21 -9.48 -25.50
C ARG A 120 12.57 -10.32 -26.72
N ALA A 121 11.60 -11.07 -27.26
CA ALA A 121 11.74 -11.84 -28.49
C ALA A 121 10.68 -11.33 -29.48
N ALA A 122 11.12 -10.57 -30.47
CA ALA A 122 10.25 -9.89 -31.42
C ALA A 122 9.13 -9.07 -30.75
N THR A 123 7.88 -9.54 -30.85
CA THR A 123 6.72 -8.86 -30.25
C THR A 123 6.29 -9.42 -28.89
N GLN A 124 6.97 -10.49 -28.42
CA GLN A 124 6.64 -11.19 -27.18
C GLN A 124 7.67 -10.92 -26.09
N TRP A 125 7.24 -10.99 -24.84
CA TRP A 125 8.07 -11.11 -23.67
C TRP A 125 8.16 -12.57 -23.25
N GLN A 126 9.37 -13.05 -23.04
CA GLN A 126 9.67 -14.35 -22.48
C GLN A 126 10.01 -14.18 -21.00
N VAL A 127 9.34 -14.94 -20.15
CA VAL A 127 9.58 -14.99 -18.71
C VAL A 127 10.42 -16.23 -18.43
N LEU A 128 11.61 -16.04 -17.83
CA LEU A 128 12.60 -17.08 -17.65
C LEU A 128 12.88 -17.35 -16.18
N ASP A 129 13.20 -18.62 -15.86
CA ASP A 129 13.70 -19.03 -14.56
C ASP A 129 15.23 -18.89 -14.44
N ALA A 130 15.80 -19.33 -13.29
CA ALA A 130 17.23 -19.27 -13.02
C ALA A 130 18.09 -20.17 -13.94
N GLN A 131 17.50 -21.14 -14.58
CA GLN A 131 18.15 -22.03 -15.55
C GLN A 131 18.00 -21.55 -16.99
N GLY A 132 17.34 -20.40 -17.20
CA GLY A 132 17.02 -19.87 -18.52
C GLY A 132 15.87 -20.62 -19.22
N GLN A 133 15.09 -21.42 -18.48
CA GLN A 133 13.96 -22.12 -19.04
C GLN A 133 12.76 -21.17 -19.20
N LEU A 134 12.03 -21.31 -20.28
CA LEU A 134 10.83 -20.52 -20.55
C LEU A 134 9.69 -20.96 -19.64
N LEU A 135 9.23 -20.03 -18.80
CA LEU A 135 8.08 -20.22 -17.93
C LEU A 135 6.77 -19.77 -18.59
N ALA A 136 6.82 -18.66 -19.31
CA ALA A 136 5.68 -18.11 -20.04
C ALA A 136 6.14 -17.17 -21.17
N GLU A 137 5.27 -16.98 -22.17
CA GLU A 137 5.46 -16.00 -23.23
C GLU A 137 4.17 -15.24 -23.48
N ALA A 138 4.24 -13.92 -23.58
CA ALA A 138 3.09 -13.07 -23.81
C ALA A 138 3.49 -11.71 -24.42
N PRO A 139 2.58 -11.05 -25.20
CA PRO A 139 2.84 -9.70 -25.73
C PRO A 139 2.90 -8.62 -24.64
N ARG A 140 2.33 -8.90 -23.45
CA ARG A 140 2.29 -8.01 -22.31
C ARG A 140 2.68 -8.74 -21.04
N VAL A 141 3.49 -8.08 -20.20
CA VAL A 141 3.90 -8.55 -18.87
C VAL A 141 3.64 -7.46 -17.84
N ILE A 142 3.10 -7.86 -16.72
CA ILE A 142 2.87 -6.98 -15.58
C ILE A 142 3.66 -7.54 -14.40
N LEU A 143 4.66 -6.78 -13.91
CA LEU A 143 5.42 -7.15 -12.74
C LEU A 143 4.71 -6.66 -11.48
N CYS A 144 4.29 -7.60 -10.63
CA CYS A 144 3.66 -7.35 -9.33
C CYS A 144 4.46 -7.98 -8.17
N CYS A 145 5.78 -8.16 -8.35
CA CYS A 145 6.68 -8.91 -7.45
C CYS A 145 7.18 -8.09 -6.27
N ALA A 146 6.45 -7.05 -5.86
CA ALA A 146 6.81 -6.17 -4.75
C ALA A 146 8.24 -5.61 -4.90
N HIS A 147 9.11 -5.75 -3.90
CA HIS A 147 10.49 -5.25 -3.97
C HIS A 147 11.38 -6.05 -4.92
N GLU A 148 11.06 -7.32 -5.17
CA GLU A 148 11.78 -8.17 -6.11
C GLU A 148 11.60 -7.72 -7.57
N THR A 149 10.62 -6.86 -7.85
CA THR A 149 10.48 -6.22 -9.16
C THR A 149 11.75 -5.49 -9.57
N ALA A 150 12.53 -4.94 -8.64
CA ALA A 150 13.80 -4.28 -8.93
C ALA A 150 14.94 -5.25 -9.30
N ALA A 151 14.74 -6.56 -9.17
CA ALA A 151 15.74 -7.56 -9.61
C ALA A 151 15.73 -7.79 -11.12
N PHE A 152 14.64 -7.44 -11.83
CA PHE A 152 14.59 -7.51 -13.27
C PHE A 152 15.34 -6.32 -13.89
N GLU A 153 16.17 -6.59 -14.92
CA GLU A 153 17.00 -5.57 -15.59
C GLU A 153 16.20 -4.32 -16.00
N GLN A 154 15.03 -4.53 -16.60
CA GLN A 154 14.17 -3.46 -17.11
C GLN A 154 13.59 -2.57 -16.01
N THR A 155 13.58 -3.01 -14.78
CA THR A 155 12.97 -2.31 -13.65
C THR A 155 13.94 -2.06 -12.48
N ALA A 156 15.23 -2.33 -12.67
CA ALA A 156 16.28 -2.12 -11.67
C ALA A 156 16.41 -0.64 -11.19
N HIS A 157 15.96 0.30 -12.02
CA HIS A 157 15.96 1.73 -11.70
C HIS A 157 14.83 2.15 -10.72
N LEU A 158 13.85 1.29 -10.46
CA LEU A 158 12.73 1.62 -9.58
C LEU A 158 13.18 1.68 -8.12
N PRO A 159 12.91 2.78 -7.39
CA PRO A 159 13.39 2.96 -6.03
C PRO A 159 12.49 2.21 -5.03
N LEU A 160 12.49 0.90 -5.11
CA LEU A 160 11.69 0.02 -4.25
C LEU A 160 12.44 -0.32 -2.96
N LYS A 161 11.71 -0.29 -1.84
CA LYS A 161 12.24 -0.65 -0.53
C LYS A 161 11.35 -1.68 0.14
N ALA A 162 11.95 -2.78 0.59
CA ALA A 162 11.29 -3.77 1.42
C ALA A 162 11.24 -3.29 2.88
N ILE A 163 10.12 -3.55 3.55
CA ILE A 163 9.91 -3.29 4.97
C ILE A 163 9.28 -4.54 5.58
N ARG A 164 10.04 -5.19 6.46
CA ARG A 164 9.55 -6.37 7.17
C ARG A 164 8.50 -5.98 8.20
N GLY A 165 7.48 -6.83 8.34
CA GLY A 165 6.47 -6.68 9.37
C GLY A 165 5.90 -8.03 9.79
N GLN A 166 5.72 -8.19 11.10
CA GLN A 166 5.14 -9.36 11.70
C GLN A 166 3.76 -9.05 12.27
N LEU A 167 2.82 -9.93 12.02
CA LEU A 167 1.54 -10.04 12.71
C LEU A 167 1.65 -11.10 13.80
N THR A 168 0.99 -10.86 14.92
CA THR A 168 0.81 -11.82 16.02
C THR A 168 -0.62 -12.31 16.02
N HIS A 169 -0.81 -13.62 16.07
CA HIS A 169 -2.11 -14.24 16.27
C HIS A 169 -2.28 -14.53 17.76
N LEU A 170 -3.31 -13.98 18.37
CA LEU A 170 -3.53 -14.02 19.80
C LEU A 170 -4.91 -14.62 20.12
N PRO A 171 -4.98 -15.74 20.85
CA PRO A 171 -6.26 -16.30 21.25
C PRO A 171 -7.14 -15.29 21.98
N ALA A 172 -8.40 -15.22 21.59
CA ALA A 172 -9.36 -14.38 22.27
C ALA A 172 -9.73 -14.99 23.64
N ASN A 173 -9.98 -14.13 24.63
CA ASN A 173 -10.62 -14.49 25.88
C ASN A 173 -12.02 -13.87 25.96
N THR A 174 -12.78 -14.16 27.02
CA THR A 174 -14.15 -13.68 27.17
C THR A 174 -14.27 -12.17 27.08
N GLN A 175 -13.31 -11.41 27.64
CA GLN A 175 -13.33 -9.95 27.63
C GLN A 175 -12.94 -9.41 26.24
N SER A 176 -11.90 -9.94 25.63
CA SER A 176 -11.42 -9.45 24.33
C SER A 176 -12.35 -9.84 23.17
N ALA A 177 -13.11 -10.92 23.31
CA ALA A 177 -14.11 -11.34 22.34
C ALA A 177 -15.26 -10.33 22.14
N GLU A 178 -15.45 -9.41 23.10
CA GLU A 178 -16.43 -8.32 23.01
C GLU A 178 -15.99 -7.22 22.02
N LEU A 179 -14.76 -7.24 21.53
CA LEU A 179 -14.29 -6.27 20.55
C LEU A 179 -15.06 -6.40 19.23
N ARG A 180 -15.74 -5.32 18.81
CA ARG A 180 -16.65 -5.31 17.65
C ARG A 180 -16.14 -4.54 16.43
N THR A 181 -15.10 -3.71 16.58
CA THR A 181 -14.51 -2.90 15.51
C THR A 181 -12.99 -3.04 15.49
N VAL A 182 -12.36 -2.72 14.37
CA VAL A 182 -10.88 -2.65 14.31
C VAL A 182 -10.41 -1.42 15.06
N LEU A 183 -9.52 -1.61 16.03
CA LEU A 183 -8.78 -0.50 16.66
C LEU A 183 -7.46 -0.31 15.94
N CYS A 184 -7.12 0.93 15.63
CA CYS A 184 -5.91 1.28 14.88
C CYS A 184 -5.25 2.54 15.44
N ALA A 185 -3.92 2.50 15.60
CA ALA A 185 -3.04 3.64 15.90
C ALA A 185 -1.66 3.36 15.25
N ASP A 186 -0.57 3.32 16.02
CA ASP A 186 0.74 2.83 15.56
C ASP A 186 0.72 1.33 15.25
N GLY A 187 -0.15 0.59 15.94
CA GLY A 187 -0.53 -0.78 15.65
C GLY A 187 -2.04 -0.91 15.42
N TYR A 188 -2.51 -2.14 15.30
CA TYR A 188 -3.94 -2.44 15.21
C TYR A 188 -4.28 -3.77 15.84
N ILE A 189 -5.55 -3.93 16.22
CA ILE A 189 -6.15 -5.21 16.58
C ILE A 189 -7.50 -5.34 15.87
N SER A 190 -7.76 -6.51 15.29
CA SER A 190 -9.07 -6.84 14.70
C SER A 190 -9.99 -7.51 15.74
N PRO A 191 -11.32 -7.44 15.55
CA PRO A 191 -12.24 -8.33 16.22
C PRO A 191 -11.78 -9.80 16.11
N SER A 192 -12.17 -10.60 17.08
CA SER A 192 -11.86 -12.03 17.08
C SER A 192 -12.48 -12.71 15.87
N ARG A 193 -11.70 -13.57 15.22
CA ARG A 193 -12.09 -14.41 14.11
C ARG A 193 -11.63 -15.83 14.38
N HIS A 194 -12.55 -16.79 14.37
CA HIS A 194 -12.26 -18.18 14.76
C HIS A 194 -11.53 -18.28 16.11
N GLY A 195 -11.96 -17.46 17.08
CA GLY A 195 -11.36 -17.42 18.42
C GLY A 195 -9.97 -16.78 18.51
N SER A 196 -9.52 -16.07 17.48
CA SER A 196 -8.20 -15.41 17.47
C SER A 196 -8.27 -13.98 16.97
N HIS A 197 -7.55 -13.08 17.62
CA HIS A 197 -7.26 -11.73 17.15
C HIS A 197 -6.02 -11.70 16.28
N HIS A 198 -5.97 -10.74 15.34
CA HIS A 198 -4.78 -10.42 14.57
C HIS A 198 -4.28 -9.05 15.04
N LEU A 199 -3.07 -9.04 15.58
CA LEU A 199 -2.46 -7.89 16.21
C LEU A 199 -1.17 -7.52 15.48
N GLY A 200 -0.94 -6.25 15.22
CA GLY A 200 0.29 -5.81 14.58
C GLY A 200 0.25 -4.38 14.03
N ALA A 201 1.22 -4.05 13.27
CA ALA A 201 2.34 -4.89 12.88
C ALA A 201 3.65 -4.19 13.19
N SER A 202 4.68 -4.98 13.43
CA SER A 202 6.03 -4.44 13.52
C SER A 202 6.49 -3.80 12.21
N PHE A 203 7.50 -2.92 12.30
CA PHE A 203 8.15 -2.26 11.16
C PHE A 203 9.66 -2.36 11.31
N ARG A 204 10.30 -3.24 10.52
CA ARG A 204 11.74 -3.46 10.55
C ARG A 204 12.35 -3.15 9.20
N PHE A 205 13.38 -2.32 9.21
CA PHE A 205 14.12 -1.88 8.01
C PHE A 205 15.48 -2.56 7.87
N ASP A 206 15.91 -3.23 8.92
CA ASP A 206 17.24 -3.79 9.13
C ASP A 206 17.34 -5.29 8.83
N ARG A 207 16.21 -5.94 8.56
CA ARG A 207 16.17 -7.38 8.26
C ARG A 207 15.06 -7.73 7.27
N LEU A 208 15.29 -8.78 6.48
CA LEU A 208 14.37 -9.23 5.41
C LEU A 208 14.00 -10.72 5.53
N ASP A 209 14.48 -11.42 6.57
CA ASP A 209 14.08 -12.81 6.81
C ASP A 209 12.57 -12.90 7.13
N LEU A 210 12.01 -14.07 6.87
CA LEU A 210 10.59 -14.35 7.08
C LEU A 210 10.32 -15.22 8.33
N GLN A 211 11.34 -15.37 9.20
CA GLN A 211 11.16 -16.14 10.43
C GLN A 211 10.45 -15.30 11.50
N PRO A 212 9.40 -15.81 12.13
CA PRO A 212 8.77 -15.14 13.27
C PRO A 212 9.74 -14.90 14.42
N SER A 213 9.54 -13.80 15.15
CA SER A 213 10.35 -13.40 16.29
C SER A 213 9.46 -13.15 17.51
N GLU A 214 9.87 -13.68 18.67
CA GLU A 214 9.20 -13.42 19.94
C GLU A 214 9.33 -11.96 20.38
N GLU A 215 10.44 -11.29 20.04
CA GLU A 215 10.60 -9.85 20.26
C GLU A 215 9.50 -9.05 19.57
N GLU A 216 9.15 -9.42 18.33
CA GLU A 216 8.10 -8.72 17.58
C GLU A 216 6.70 -9.10 18.07
N ASN A 217 6.49 -10.31 18.59
CA ASN A 217 5.25 -10.67 19.29
C ASN A 217 5.05 -9.78 20.53
N ALA A 218 6.09 -9.65 21.34
CA ALA A 218 6.07 -8.79 22.53
C ALA A 218 5.85 -7.32 22.17
N HIS A 219 6.54 -6.82 21.13
CA HIS A 219 6.35 -5.46 20.62
C HIS A 219 4.89 -5.22 20.16
N ASN A 220 4.31 -6.13 19.38
CA ASN A 220 2.93 -6.01 18.92
C ASN A 220 1.94 -5.99 20.10
N LEU A 221 2.20 -6.82 21.11
CA LEU A 221 1.37 -6.83 22.33
C LEU A 221 1.49 -5.50 23.10
N GLN A 222 2.66 -4.91 23.13
CA GLN A 222 2.88 -3.59 23.75
C GLN A 222 2.13 -2.46 23.01
N LEU A 223 2.02 -2.51 21.68
CA LEU A 223 1.23 -1.55 20.91
C LEU A 223 -0.25 -1.54 21.33
N LEU A 224 -0.76 -2.66 21.82
CA LEU A 224 -2.13 -2.78 22.30
C LEU A 224 -2.40 -1.89 23.52
N GLN A 225 -1.39 -1.61 24.35
CA GLN A 225 -1.53 -0.73 25.50
C GLN A 225 -1.95 0.69 25.10
N ALA A 226 -1.44 1.20 23.97
CA ALA A 226 -1.81 2.51 23.45
C ALA A 226 -3.21 2.53 22.80
N LEU A 227 -3.72 1.38 22.37
CA LEU A 227 -5.06 1.25 21.79
C LEU A 227 -6.13 1.13 22.87
N SER A 228 -5.95 0.22 23.81
CA SER A 228 -6.83 -0.03 24.94
C SER A 228 -6.06 -0.69 26.08
N PRO A 229 -5.76 0.04 27.17
CA PRO A 229 -5.11 -0.55 28.36
C PRO A 229 -5.86 -1.75 28.93
N ALA A 230 -7.20 -1.73 28.88
CA ALA A 230 -8.03 -2.84 29.36
C ALA A 230 -7.84 -4.11 28.52
N LEU A 231 -7.80 -3.98 27.18
CA LEU A 231 -7.49 -5.14 26.31
C LEU A 231 -6.06 -5.62 26.53
N HIS A 232 -5.09 -4.72 26.64
CA HIS A 232 -3.71 -5.10 26.96
C HIS A 232 -3.65 -5.89 28.26
N GLN A 233 -4.25 -5.40 29.32
CA GLN A 233 -4.29 -6.08 30.64
C GLN A 233 -4.92 -7.47 30.55
N SER A 234 -5.99 -7.62 29.76
CA SER A 234 -6.67 -8.91 29.60
C SER A 234 -5.88 -9.94 28.80
N LEU A 235 -5.03 -9.48 27.86
CA LEU A 235 -4.33 -10.32 26.89
C LEU A 235 -2.82 -10.45 27.14
N GLN A 236 -2.22 -9.64 28.02
CA GLN A 236 -0.76 -9.57 28.19
C GLN A 236 -0.08 -10.88 28.62
N HIS A 237 -0.83 -11.81 29.23
CA HIS A 237 -0.35 -13.14 29.62
C HIS A 237 -0.80 -14.26 28.68
N THR A 238 -1.50 -13.92 27.59
CA THR A 238 -1.95 -14.89 26.60
C THR A 238 -0.79 -15.20 25.64
N ALA A 239 -0.42 -16.48 25.57
CA ALA A 239 0.61 -16.90 24.62
C ALA A 239 0.10 -16.77 23.18
N PRO A 240 0.89 -16.22 22.24
CA PRO A 240 0.55 -16.22 20.83
C PRO A 240 0.30 -17.63 20.30
N SER A 241 -0.77 -17.81 19.52
CA SER A 241 -1.05 -19.08 18.83
C SER A 241 -0.31 -19.21 17.50
N GLY A 242 0.31 -18.13 17.03
CA GLY A 242 1.08 -18.08 15.81
C GLY A 242 1.51 -16.67 15.45
N ALA A 243 2.24 -16.57 14.36
CA ALA A 243 2.66 -15.31 13.78
C ALA A 243 2.78 -15.42 12.25
N ARG A 244 2.65 -14.30 11.55
CA ARG A 244 2.90 -14.21 10.11
C ARG A 244 3.85 -13.06 9.82
N VAL A 245 4.93 -13.35 9.10
CA VAL A 245 5.87 -12.35 8.61
C VAL A 245 5.65 -12.09 7.13
N GLY A 246 5.77 -10.84 6.71
CA GLY A 246 5.72 -10.43 5.32
C GLY A 246 6.57 -9.20 5.05
N LEU A 247 6.94 -9.03 3.78
CA LEU A 247 7.69 -7.87 3.32
C LEU A 247 6.75 -6.91 2.59
N ARG A 248 6.57 -5.72 3.15
CA ARG A 248 5.90 -4.62 2.45
C ARG A 248 6.87 -4.01 1.45
N CYS A 249 6.36 -3.58 0.33
CA CYS A 249 7.14 -2.83 -0.64
C CYS A 249 6.65 -1.39 -0.72
N THR A 250 7.56 -0.42 -0.65
CA THR A 250 7.22 1.00 -0.71
C THR A 250 8.17 1.76 -1.63
N ALA A 251 7.68 2.88 -2.17
CA ALA A 251 8.47 3.89 -2.85
C ALA A 251 8.74 5.08 -1.90
N PRO A 252 9.72 5.96 -2.19
CA PRO A 252 10.12 7.05 -1.29
C PRO A 252 9.02 8.07 -0.94
N ASP A 253 8.01 8.21 -1.78
CA ASP A 253 6.87 9.13 -1.56
C ASP A 253 5.61 8.41 -1.05
N TYR A 254 5.70 7.13 -0.74
CA TYR A 254 4.60 6.28 -0.25
C TYR A 254 3.40 6.16 -1.20
N LEU A 255 3.52 6.60 -2.46
CA LEU A 255 2.58 6.31 -3.53
C LEU A 255 3.02 5.04 -4.28
N PRO A 256 2.08 4.20 -4.73
CA PRO A 256 2.42 3.04 -5.54
C PRO A 256 3.06 3.44 -6.88
N LEU A 257 3.68 2.48 -7.55
CA LEU A 257 4.20 2.59 -8.91
C LEU A 257 3.30 1.76 -9.81
N ILE A 258 2.55 2.44 -10.69
CA ILE A 258 1.54 1.81 -11.53
C ILE A 258 1.67 2.35 -12.95
N GLY A 259 1.84 1.48 -13.92
CA GLY A 259 1.86 1.89 -15.32
C GLY A 259 2.97 1.27 -16.17
N PRO A 260 3.16 1.79 -17.39
CA PRO A 260 4.18 1.31 -18.30
C PRO A 260 5.60 1.63 -17.81
N VAL A 261 6.54 0.76 -18.17
CA VAL A 261 7.96 0.88 -17.81
C VAL A 261 8.73 1.52 -18.97
N VAL A 262 9.54 2.51 -18.65
CA VAL A 262 10.47 3.13 -19.62
C VAL A 262 11.82 2.43 -19.61
N ASP A 263 12.50 2.44 -20.76
CA ASP A 263 13.94 2.25 -20.80
C ASP A 263 14.62 3.45 -20.12
N ALA A 264 15.21 3.20 -18.95
CA ALA A 264 15.74 4.28 -18.10
C ALA A 264 16.89 5.05 -18.75
N THR A 265 17.73 4.38 -19.54
CA THR A 265 18.85 4.99 -20.24
C THR A 265 18.34 5.87 -21.39
N ALA A 266 17.53 5.31 -22.26
CA ALA A 266 16.93 6.04 -23.37
C ALA A 266 16.05 7.22 -22.87
N PHE A 267 15.39 7.05 -21.71
CA PHE A 267 14.61 8.12 -21.07
C PHE A 267 15.51 9.27 -20.60
N ALA A 268 16.63 8.95 -19.93
CA ALA A 268 17.58 9.96 -19.49
C ALA A 268 18.16 10.75 -20.67
N ASP A 269 18.50 10.08 -21.76
CA ASP A 269 19.04 10.70 -22.95
C ASP A 269 18.01 11.58 -23.66
N SER A 270 16.80 11.09 -23.89
CA SER A 270 15.72 11.81 -24.61
C SER A 270 15.23 13.04 -23.84
N TYR A 271 15.27 13.00 -22.52
CA TYR A 271 14.73 14.05 -21.65
C TYR A 271 15.80 14.87 -20.93
N THR A 272 17.06 14.78 -21.34
CA THR A 272 18.20 15.51 -20.73
C THR A 272 17.94 17.01 -20.62
N ALA A 273 17.25 17.63 -21.59
CA ALA A 273 16.93 19.05 -21.60
C ALA A 273 16.10 19.51 -20.39
N LEU A 274 15.28 18.62 -19.80
CA LEU A 274 14.50 18.93 -18.59
C LEU A 274 15.36 19.22 -17.36
N GLY A 275 16.59 18.77 -17.35
CA GLY A 275 17.54 19.11 -16.32
C GLY A 275 17.96 20.60 -16.37
N ASN A 276 17.97 21.22 -17.53
CA ASN A 276 18.27 22.63 -17.71
C ASN A 276 17.06 23.52 -17.49
N ASP A 277 15.90 23.07 -17.99
CA ASP A 277 14.63 23.77 -17.85
C ASP A 277 13.49 22.78 -17.64
N ALA A 278 13.01 22.70 -16.39
CA ALA A 278 11.93 21.80 -15.98
C ALA A 278 10.55 22.16 -16.57
N SER A 279 10.42 23.35 -17.22
CA SER A 279 9.18 23.77 -17.86
C SER A 279 9.04 23.30 -19.31
N LEU A 280 10.12 22.75 -19.89
CA LEU A 280 10.08 22.21 -21.24
C LEU A 280 9.07 21.07 -21.35
N GLN A 281 8.40 21.04 -22.48
CA GLN A 281 7.58 19.91 -22.91
C GLN A 281 8.29 19.21 -24.07
N PRO A 282 9.03 18.12 -23.83
CA PRO A 282 9.74 17.42 -24.88
C PRO A 282 8.75 16.91 -25.94
N ASP A 283 9.03 17.21 -27.20
CA ASP A 283 8.22 16.78 -28.36
C ASP A 283 8.69 15.41 -28.86
N CYS A 284 8.82 14.46 -27.93
CA CYS A 284 9.17 13.08 -28.26
C CYS A 284 8.40 12.12 -27.32
N PRO A 285 7.94 10.98 -27.85
CA PRO A 285 7.31 9.96 -27.03
C PRO A 285 8.30 9.39 -26.00
N ALA A 286 7.80 9.01 -24.84
CA ALA A 286 8.64 8.31 -23.86
C ALA A 286 9.11 6.97 -24.41
N PRO A 287 10.38 6.59 -24.21
CA PRO A 287 10.94 5.33 -24.70
C PRO A 287 10.49 4.17 -23.80
N TRP A 288 9.31 3.68 -24.04
CA TRP A 288 8.73 2.56 -23.30
C TRP A 288 9.39 1.22 -23.66
N HIS A 289 9.46 0.33 -22.68
CA HIS A 289 9.55 -1.10 -22.96
C HIS A 289 8.16 -1.58 -23.44
N PRO A 290 7.95 -1.85 -24.73
CA PRO A 290 6.61 -2.12 -25.27
C PRO A 290 5.95 -3.31 -24.59
N GLY A 291 4.78 -3.12 -23.99
CA GLY A 291 4.03 -4.19 -23.32
C GLY A 291 4.54 -4.57 -21.93
N LEU A 292 5.48 -3.82 -21.34
CA LEU A 292 5.95 -4.05 -19.97
C LEU A 292 5.35 -3.03 -19.01
N TYR A 293 4.76 -3.52 -17.93
CA TYR A 293 4.07 -2.73 -16.92
C TYR A 293 4.48 -3.14 -15.51
N VAL A 294 4.23 -2.26 -14.54
CA VAL A 294 4.39 -2.55 -13.11
C VAL A 294 3.15 -2.15 -12.32
N ASN A 295 2.88 -2.88 -11.23
CA ASN A 295 1.90 -2.52 -10.22
C ASN A 295 2.44 -2.95 -8.85
N VAL A 296 3.19 -2.04 -8.19
CA VAL A 296 3.99 -2.33 -6.99
C VAL A 296 4.04 -1.15 -6.01
N ALA A 297 4.73 -1.32 -4.91
CA ALA A 297 5.01 -0.29 -3.90
C ALA A 297 3.78 0.22 -3.14
N HIS A 298 2.80 -0.64 -2.88
CA HIS A 298 1.58 -0.29 -2.14
C HIS A 298 1.79 -0.06 -0.64
N GLY A 299 2.96 -0.39 -0.11
CA GLY A 299 3.31 -0.24 1.30
C GLY A 299 2.35 -1.02 2.22
N SER A 300 1.83 -0.35 3.24
CA SER A 300 0.84 -0.92 4.17
C SER A 300 -0.62 -0.74 3.70
N ARG A 301 -0.85 -0.20 2.51
CA ARG A 301 -2.19 0.16 2.00
C ARG A 301 -2.63 -0.66 0.79
N GLY A 302 -2.03 -1.83 0.58
CA GLY A 302 -2.28 -2.66 -0.61
C GLY A 302 -3.75 -3.06 -0.80
N LEU A 303 -4.46 -3.37 0.28
CA LEU A 303 -5.89 -3.70 0.22
C LEU A 303 -6.77 -2.49 -0.17
N ILE A 304 -6.30 -1.27 0.14
CA ILE A 304 -6.98 -0.04 -0.26
C ILE A 304 -6.62 0.32 -1.71
N SER A 305 -5.33 0.32 -2.06
CA SER A 305 -4.85 0.86 -3.33
C SER A 305 -4.79 -0.17 -4.46
N GLY A 306 -4.64 -1.45 -4.16
CA GLY A 306 -4.49 -2.52 -5.16
C GLY A 306 -5.64 -2.62 -6.16
N PRO A 307 -6.90 -2.65 -5.72
CA PRO A 307 -8.04 -2.77 -6.62
C PRO A 307 -8.13 -1.64 -7.65
N LEU A 308 -8.08 -0.38 -7.22
CA LEU A 308 -8.11 0.76 -8.15
C LEU A 308 -6.85 0.82 -9.03
N SER A 309 -5.72 0.36 -8.53
CA SER A 309 -4.48 0.27 -9.31
C SER A 309 -4.60 -0.74 -10.45
N GLY A 310 -5.27 -1.87 -10.21
CA GLY A 310 -5.58 -2.85 -11.24
C GLY A 310 -6.46 -2.26 -12.33
N GLU A 311 -7.51 -1.53 -11.96
CA GLU A 311 -8.40 -0.83 -12.90
C GLU A 311 -7.66 0.24 -13.72
N LEU A 312 -6.83 1.05 -13.06
CA LEU A 312 -6.00 2.05 -13.75
C LEU A 312 -5.06 1.41 -14.77
N LEU A 313 -4.44 0.29 -14.39
CA LEU A 313 -3.54 -0.43 -15.28
C LEU A 313 -4.28 -1.08 -16.46
N ALA A 314 -5.45 -1.66 -16.21
CA ALA A 314 -6.30 -2.21 -17.24
C ALA A 314 -6.72 -1.14 -18.26
N ALA A 315 -7.11 0.05 -17.79
CA ALA A 315 -7.45 1.17 -18.65
C ALA A 315 -6.28 1.61 -19.55
N TRP A 316 -5.04 1.66 -19.03
CA TRP A 316 -3.86 1.92 -19.86
C TRP A 316 -3.60 0.83 -20.90
N ILE A 317 -3.69 -0.44 -20.51
CA ILE A 317 -3.43 -1.58 -21.39
C ILE A 317 -4.44 -1.64 -22.55
N ASN A 318 -5.69 -1.31 -22.25
CA ASN A 318 -6.80 -1.37 -23.21
C ASN A 318 -7.03 -0.05 -23.96
N ASN A 319 -6.26 1.01 -23.63
CA ASN A 319 -6.45 2.36 -24.17
C ASN A 319 -7.86 2.91 -23.90
N GLU A 320 -8.36 2.71 -22.67
CA GLU A 320 -9.64 3.16 -22.18
C GLU A 320 -9.50 4.48 -21.39
N PRO A 321 -10.59 5.22 -21.15
CA PRO A 321 -10.59 6.36 -20.25
C PRO A 321 -10.10 5.97 -18.86
N LEU A 322 -9.18 6.78 -18.29
CA LEU A 322 -8.63 6.49 -16.98
C LEU A 322 -9.69 6.64 -15.87
N PRO A 323 -9.71 5.74 -14.87
CA PRO A 323 -10.65 5.80 -13.75
C PRO A 323 -10.32 6.93 -12.74
N LEU A 324 -9.23 7.65 -12.97
CA LEU A 324 -8.71 8.73 -12.14
C LEU A 324 -8.42 9.98 -12.98
N PRO A 325 -8.48 11.17 -12.38
CA PRO A 325 -7.94 12.37 -13.00
C PRO A 325 -6.47 12.17 -13.38
N ARG A 326 -6.08 12.72 -14.53
CA ARG A 326 -4.71 12.58 -15.06
C ARG A 326 -3.63 12.93 -14.05
N GLU A 327 -3.82 14.00 -13.29
CA GLU A 327 -2.90 14.40 -12.22
C GLU A 327 -2.63 13.27 -11.19
N LEU A 328 -3.64 12.49 -10.84
CA LEU A 328 -3.48 11.37 -9.90
C LEU A 328 -2.85 10.14 -10.59
N ALA A 329 -3.17 9.88 -11.84
CA ALA A 329 -2.53 8.84 -12.63
C ALA A 329 -1.03 9.15 -12.82
N ASP A 330 -0.68 10.39 -13.14
CA ASP A 330 0.71 10.85 -13.26
C ASP A 330 1.46 10.77 -11.91
N ALA A 331 0.77 11.05 -10.79
CA ALA A 331 1.36 10.97 -9.46
C ALA A 331 1.77 9.54 -9.05
N VAL A 332 1.16 8.50 -9.61
CA VAL A 332 1.50 7.09 -9.37
C VAL A 332 2.34 6.46 -10.50
N HIS A 333 2.63 7.22 -11.56
CA HIS A 333 3.36 6.72 -12.70
C HIS A 333 4.81 6.30 -12.34
N PRO A 334 5.34 5.16 -12.82
CA PRO A 334 6.66 4.66 -12.42
C PRO A 334 7.83 5.57 -12.82
N SER A 335 7.76 6.27 -13.95
CA SER A 335 8.83 7.18 -14.42
C SER A 335 8.96 8.48 -13.63
N ARG A 336 8.05 8.79 -12.68
CA ARG A 336 8.10 10.03 -11.90
C ARG A 336 9.39 10.25 -11.11
N PHE A 337 10.05 9.17 -10.70
CA PHE A 337 11.34 9.27 -9.99
C PHE A 337 12.50 9.56 -10.93
N LEU A 338 12.54 8.96 -12.12
CA LEU A 338 13.52 9.31 -13.16
C LEU A 338 13.40 10.78 -13.55
N LEU A 339 12.18 11.26 -13.79
CA LEU A 339 11.92 12.65 -14.10
C LEU A 339 12.42 13.59 -12.98
N ARG A 340 12.09 13.28 -11.72
CA ARG A 340 12.58 14.06 -10.56
C ARG A 340 14.10 14.04 -10.44
N GLN A 341 14.75 12.93 -10.77
CA GLN A 341 16.21 12.83 -10.76
C GLN A 341 16.86 13.69 -11.85
N LEU A 342 16.33 13.68 -13.07
CA LEU A 342 16.80 14.53 -14.17
C LEU A 342 16.73 16.01 -13.81
N ILE A 343 15.59 16.47 -13.29
CA ILE A 343 15.39 17.85 -12.88
C ILE A 343 16.32 18.25 -11.74
N ARG A 344 16.60 17.36 -10.78
CA ARG A 344 17.46 17.65 -9.62
C ARG A 344 18.95 17.62 -9.93
N ARG A 345 19.44 16.76 -10.81
CA ARG A 345 20.87 16.64 -11.14
C ARG A 345 21.46 18.00 -11.54
N ASN A 346 20.78 18.75 -12.36
CA ASN A 346 21.27 20.03 -12.84
C ASN A 346 20.96 21.20 -11.89
N ALA A 347 20.09 21.03 -10.90
CA ALA A 347 19.88 22.03 -9.86
C ALA A 347 21.06 22.08 -8.86
N THR A 348 21.76 20.94 -8.65
CA THR A 348 22.98 20.85 -7.82
C THR A 348 24.24 21.31 -8.55
N ASP A 349 24.27 21.19 -9.88
CA ASP A 349 25.40 21.62 -10.71
C ASP A 349 25.38 23.11 -11.10
N ARG A 350 24.30 23.82 -10.76
CA ARG A 350 24.26 25.31 -10.99
C ARG A 350 25.18 25.97 -9.97
N PRO A 351 26.22 26.73 -10.40
CA PRO A 351 27.03 27.54 -9.50
C PRO A 351 26.07 28.48 -8.75
N LYS A 352 26.20 28.53 -7.41
CA LYS A 352 25.47 29.48 -6.56
C LYS A 352 25.71 30.87 -7.15
N ARG A 353 24.70 31.48 -7.80
CA ARG A 353 24.77 32.89 -8.20
C ARG A 353 25.14 33.68 -6.96
N GLN A 354 26.35 34.26 -6.95
CA GLN A 354 26.75 35.21 -5.95
C GLN A 354 25.66 36.29 -5.95
N ARG A 355 24.95 36.43 -4.84
CA ARG A 355 24.16 37.62 -4.56
C ARG A 355 25.18 38.75 -4.50
N GLN A 356 25.33 39.51 -5.58
CA GLN A 356 25.95 40.81 -5.52
C GLN A 356 25.08 41.61 -4.56
N ALA A 357 25.66 41.99 -3.44
CA ALA A 357 25.17 43.04 -2.58
C ALA A 357 25.11 44.28 -3.43
N ALA A 358 23.95 44.83 -3.65
CA ALA A 358 23.78 46.21 -4.09
C ALA A 358 23.89 47.06 -2.82
N ASP A 359 24.94 47.85 -2.79
CA ASP A 359 25.09 49.01 -1.92
C ASP A 359 23.99 50.05 -2.17
#